data_6ab95171f8e18ae6377243416d22ff68
#
_entry.id   6ab95171f8e18ae6377243416d22ff68
#
_cell.length_a   1.000
_cell.length_b   1.000
_cell.length_c   1.000
_cell.angle_alpha   90.00
_cell.angle_beta   90.00
_cell.angle_gamma   90.00
#
_symmetry.space_group_name_H-M   'P 1'
#
loop_
_entity.id
_entity.type
_entity.pdbx_description
1 polymer ?
#
loop_
_entity_poly.entity_id
_entity_poly.type
_entity_poly.pdbx_seq_one_letter_code
_entity_poly.pdbx_strand_id
1 'polypeptide(L)'
;MRIGIQTGYWSRKPPKGIQQSILAGDRLGLDSVWTAEAYGSDAFTPLAWWGSRTRNVRLGTGIAQMAARTPTATAMHAMTLDHLSRGRFVLGLGASGPQVVEGWYGQPYQKPLARTREFVDIVREVIAREHPVSYDGSFYRMPLPADEPGATGLGKALKPTVHPFRPEIPIVLAAQGPKNIALAAEIADGWMGSFYAPRLDGEFRELLDAGFAKRREERSPASGFEAIATVPVFVRDDVEAAADLIRPYVALYAGGMGAKGANFHKQSLDRMGYKEAMDEVQDLYLAGRKEDAARAVPTELVDEVALIGPAKRIRERFAAWEDTLLTTMLVQGDPSSVLTILSIAQEHAARDAGSSPRARRTARTRSVAGRALAALAPSKVPGAR
;
A
#
# COMPACT_ATOMS: atom_id res chain seq x y z
N MET A 1 -15.87 0.68 -5.03
CA MET A 1 -14.48 0.59 -4.48
C MET A 1 -13.83 -0.74 -4.85
N ARG A 2 -12.54 -0.78 -5.23
CA ARG A 2 -11.78 -2.02 -5.47
C ARG A 2 -11.23 -2.57 -4.15
N ILE A 3 -11.16 -3.90 -4.03
CA ILE A 3 -10.63 -4.56 -2.83
C ILE A 3 -9.34 -5.30 -3.20
N GLY A 4 -8.25 -4.94 -2.54
CA GLY A 4 -6.97 -5.62 -2.62
C GLY A 4 -6.55 -6.22 -1.26
N ILE A 5 -5.45 -6.95 -1.22
CA ILE A 5 -4.83 -7.47 0.00
C ILE A 5 -3.49 -6.77 0.22
N GLN A 6 -3.26 -6.24 1.42
CA GLN A 6 -1.95 -5.86 1.90
C GLN A 6 -1.36 -7.02 2.71
N THR A 7 -0.27 -7.62 2.21
CA THR A 7 0.36 -8.76 2.89
C THR A 7 1.34 -8.34 3.98
N GLY A 8 1.70 -7.07 4.01
CA GLY A 8 2.78 -6.58 4.86
C GLY A 8 4.15 -7.14 4.47
N TYR A 9 5.13 -6.91 5.29
CA TYR A 9 6.44 -7.57 5.25
C TYR A 9 6.46 -8.78 6.22
N TRP A 10 7.36 -9.72 5.94
CA TRP A 10 7.44 -10.92 6.75
C TRP A 10 8.18 -10.64 8.07
N SER A 11 7.74 -11.30 9.13
CA SER A 11 8.43 -11.29 10.40
C SER A 11 9.45 -12.46 10.45
N ARG A 12 9.26 -13.41 11.37
CA ARG A 12 10.12 -14.62 11.45
C ARG A 12 9.92 -15.61 10.30
N LYS A 13 8.74 -15.59 9.68
CA LYS A 13 8.31 -16.50 8.61
C LYS A 13 7.29 -15.81 7.72
N PRO A 14 7.03 -16.34 6.51
CA PRO A 14 5.92 -15.89 5.68
C PRO A 14 4.59 -15.94 6.44
N PRO A 15 3.65 -15.02 6.20
CA PRO A 15 2.32 -15.08 6.79
C PRO A 15 1.61 -16.38 6.42
N LYS A 16 1.07 -17.08 7.42
CA LYS A 16 0.34 -18.34 7.20
C LYS A 16 -0.93 -18.07 6.38
N GLY A 17 -1.21 -18.95 5.41
CA GLY A 17 -2.43 -18.91 4.63
C GLY A 17 -2.49 -17.80 3.56
N ILE A 18 -1.53 -16.89 3.50
CA ILE A 18 -1.58 -15.75 2.59
C ILE A 18 -1.63 -16.18 1.11
N GLN A 19 -0.86 -17.18 0.71
CA GLN A 19 -0.89 -17.69 -0.66
C GLN A 19 -2.27 -18.26 -1.02
N GLN A 20 -2.88 -19.01 -0.12
CA GLN A 20 -4.23 -19.56 -0.32
C GLN A 20 -5.26 -18.44 -0.48
N SER A 21 -5.17 -17.40 0.34
CA SER A 21 -6.04 -16.21 0.24
C SER A 21 -5.88 -15.49 -1.11
N ILE A 22 -4.65 -15.34 -1.57
CA ILE A 22 -4.37 -14.69 -2.87
C ILE A 22 -4.94 -15.53 -4.03
N LEU A 23 -4.70 -16.84 -4.02
CA LEU A 23 -5.19 -17.76 -5.06
C LEU A 23 -6.73 -17.87 -5.06
N ALA A 24 -7.35 -17.86 -3.89
CA ALA A 24 -8.80 -17.82 -3.78
C ALA A 24 -9.35 -16.46 -4.25
N GLY A 25 -8.73 -15.38 -3.81
CA GLY A 25 -9.09 -14.01 -4.18
C GLY A 25 -9.00 -13.76 -5.69
N ASP A 26 -7.94 -14.26 -6.36
CA ASP A 26 -7.78 -14.16 -7.82
C ASP A 26 -8.97 -14.74 -8.60
N ARG A 27 -9.57 -15.82 -8.06
CA ARG A 27 -10.75 -16.47 -8.65
C ARG A 27 -12.05 -15.75 -8.28
N LEU A 28 -12.09 -15.09 -7.13
CA LEU A 28 -13.28 -14.45 -6.57
C LEU A 28 -13.39 -12.96 -6.93
N GLY A 29 -12.47 -12.41 -7.73
CA GLY A 29 -12.52 -11.03 -8.19
C GLY A 29 -11.80 -10.04 -7.25
N LEU A 30 -10.83 -10.51 -6.45
CA LEU A 30 -9.90 -9.61 -5.78
C LEU A 30 -9.16 -8.76 -6.82
N ASP A 31 -9.06 -7.46 -6.57
CA ASP A 31 -8.42 -6.53 -7.51
C ASP A 31 -6.89 -6.66 -7.53
N SER A 32 -6.27 -6.73 -6.35
CA SER A 32 -4.81 -6.62 -6.26
C SER A 32 -4.23 -7.27 -5.01
N VAL A 33 -2.94 -7.59 -5.08
CA VAL A 33 -2.12 -8.02 -3.93
C VAL A 33 -0.89 -7.14 -3.82
N TRP A 34 -0.60 -6.67 -2.60
CA TRP A 34 0.47 -5.73 -2.33
C TRP A 34 1.41 -6.26 -1.25
N THR A 35 2.71 -6.09 -1.48
CA THR A 35 3.77 -6.47 -0.54
C THR A 35 4.45 -5.24 0.02
N ALA A 36 4.90 -5.30 1.26
CA ALA A 36 5.68 -4.23 1.87
C ALA A 36 7.16 -4.65 2.04
N GLU A 37 8.01 -3.66 2.17
CA GLU A 37 9.43 -3.81 2.44
C GLU A 37 9.85 -2.88 3.57
N ALA A 38 10.61 -3.43 4.51
CA ALA A 38 11.27 -2.66 5.57
C ALA A 38 12.65 -3.28 5.84
N TYR A 39 12.80 -4.01 6.94
CA TYR A 39 13.99 -4.82 7.27
C TYR A 39 13.59 -6.30 7.47
N GLY A 40 12.62 -6.76 6.69
CA GLY A 40 12.12 -8.12 6.63
C GLY A 40 12.29 -8.73 5.23
N SER A 41 11.16 -9.07 4.58
CA SER A 41 11.18 -9.53 3.18
C SER A 41 11.31 -8.36 2.20
N ASP A 42 11.88 -8.64 1.02
CA ASP A 42 11.82 -7.69 -0.09
C ASP A 42 10.40 -7.59 -0.69
N ALA A 43 10.16 -6.54 -1.46
CA ALA A 43 8.83 -6.29 -2.02
C ALA A 43 8.56 -7.02 -3.35
N PHE A 44 9.57 -7.41 -4.12
CA PHE A 44 9.41 -7.90 -5.49
C PHE A 44 9.33 -9.43 -5.57
N THR A 45 10.17 -10.14 -4.82
CA THR A 45 10.27 -11.61 -4.89
C THR A 45 8.95 -12.32 -4.56
N PRO A 46 8.21 -11.93 -3.49
CA PRO A 46 6.91 -12.55 -3.22
C PRO A 46 5.88 -12.30 -4.33
N LEU A 47 5.91 -11.11 -4.96
CA LEU A 47 5.02 -10.80 -6.08
C LEU A 47 5.31 -11.64 -7.31
N ALA A 48 6.59 -11.88 -7.64
CA ALA A 48 6.98 -12.78 -8.71
C ALA A 48 6.47 -14.21 -8.44
N TRP A 49 6.61 -14.69 -7.20
CA TRP A 49 6.15 -16.02 -6.80
C TRP A 49 4.63 -16.18 -6.89
N TRP A 50 3.85 -15.23 -6.38
CA TRP A 50 2.40 -15.29 -6.45
C TRP A 50 1.87 -14.94 -7.83
N GLY A 51 2.50 -14.01 -8.51
CA GLY A 51 2.16 -13.60 -9.88
C GLY A 51 2.23 -14.73 -10.90
N SER A 52 3.16 -15.69 -10.70
CA SER A 52 3.27 -16.89 -11.55
C SER A 52 2.09 -17.86 -11.41
N ARG A 53 1.30 -17.73 -10.34
CA ARG A 53 0.19 -18.62 -9.99
C ARG A 53 -1.19 -17.95 -10.06
N THR A 54 -1.22 -16.66 -10.36
CA THR A 54 -2.44 -15.86 -10.51
C THR A 54 -2.58 -15.34 -11.94
N ARG A 55 -3.80 -14.94 -12.33
CA ARG A 55 -4.06 -14.49 -13.70
C ARG A 55 -4.71 -13.11 -13.77
N ASN A 56 -5.46 -12.72 -12.74
CA ASN A 56 -6.33 -11.54 -12.75
C ASN A 56 -5.84 -10.44 -11.81
N VAL A 57 -5.40 -10.80 -10.59
CA VAL A 57 -4.99 -9.81 -9.59
C VAL A 57 -3.80 -8.99 -10.07
N ARG A 58 -3.88 -7.68 -9.87
CA ARG A 58 -2.74 -6.78 -10.02
C ARG A 58 -1.71 -7.05 -8.91
N LEU A 59 -0.46 -6.82 -9.21
CA LEU A 59 0.68 -7.05 -8.32
C LEU A 59 1.30 -5.71 -7.96
N GLY A 60 1.20 -5.29 -6.71
CA GLY A 60 1.70 -3.99 -6.28
C GLY A 60 2.79 -4.09 -5.20
N THR A 61 3.79 -3.25 -5.27
CA THR A 61 4.63 -3.01 -4.10
C THR A 61 3.99 -1.96 -3.19
N GLY A 62 3.76 -2.27 -1.96
CA GLY A 62 3.11 -1.36 -1.00
C GLY A 62 3.86 -1.29 0.32
N ILE A 63 5.08 -0.83 0.29
CA ILE A 63 5.86 -0.18 -0.78
C ILE A 63 7.22 -0.85 -0.98
N ALA A 64 7.86 -0.61 -2.14
CA ALA A 64 9.29 -0.81 -2.28
C ALA A 64 10.04 0.44 -1.77
N GLN A 65 11.09 0.23 -0.98
CA GLN A 65 11.86 1.34 -0.42
C GLN A 65 12.85 1.90 -1.44
N MET A 66 12.81 3.22 -1.66
CA MET A 66 13.72 3.90 -2.57
C MET A 66 15.20 3.80 -2.14
N ALA A 67 15.46 3.72 -0.84
CA ALA A 67 16.82 3.56 -0.32
C ALA A 67 17.43 2.16 -0.54
N ALA A 68 16.59 1.15 -0.80
CA ALA A 68 17.04 -0.24 -0.96
C ALA A 68 17.70 -0.51 -2.32
N ARG A 69 17.38 0.31 -3.34
CA ARG A 69 17.83 0.09 -4.73
C ARG A 69 18.06 1.42 -5.44
N THR A 70 18.92 1.40 -6.46
CA THR A 70 19.02 2.55 -7.37
C THR A 70 17.73 2.70 -8.19
N PRO A 71 17.42 3.92 -8.69
CA PRO A 71 16.25 4.12 -9.54
C PRO A 71 16.25 3.20 -10.77
N THR A 72 17.41 3.03 -11.40
CA THR A 72 17.59 2.14 -12.57
C THR A 72 17.32 0.67 -12.25
N ALA A 73 17.83 0.17 -11.10
CA ALA A 73 17.54 -1.19 -10.66
C ALA A 73 16.06 -1.37 -10.35
N THR A 74 15.42 -0.38 -9.74
CA THR A 74 13.98 -0.38 -9.45
C THR A 74 13.16 -0.44 -10.73
N ALA A 75 13.51 0.35 -11.74
CA ALA A 75 12.86 0.30 -13.05
C ALA A 75 13.02 -1.07 -13.71
N MET A 76 14.23 -1.69 -13.64
CA MET A 76 14.46 -3.04 -14.15
C MET A 76 13.58 -4.08 -13.47
N HIS A 77 13.44 -4.03 -12.15
CA HIS A 77 12.51 -4.91 -11.41
C HIS A 77 11.06 -4.71 -11.88
N ALA A 78 10.64 -3.45 -12.00
CA ALA A 78 9.29 -3.11 -12.44
C ALA A 78 9.01 -3.64 -13.87
N MET A 79 9.89 -3.39 -14.82
CA MET A 79 9.76 -3.88 -16.20
C MET A 79 9.72 -5.42 -16.24
N THR A 80 10.59 -6.08 -15.47
CA THR A 80 10.63 -7.55 -15.43
C THR A 80 9.31 -8.13 -14.87
N LEU A 81 8.80 -7.61 -13.76
CA LEU A 81 7.53 -8.06 -13.22
C LEU A 81 6.35 -7.71 -14.13
N ASP A 82 6.40 -6.58 -14.80
CA ASP A 82 5.34 -6.20 -15.73
C ASP A 82 5.27 -7.18 -16.92
N HIS A 83 6.40 -7.61 -17.47
CA HIS A 83 6.46 -8.68 -18.46
C HIS A 83 5.93 -10.01 -17.94
N LEU A 84 6.46 -10.48 -16.80
CA LEU A 84 6.07 -11.76 -16.20
C LEU A 84 4.59 -11.81 -15.85
N SER A 85 4.03 -10.69 -15.43
CA SER A 85 2.60 -10.57 -15.05
C SER A 85 1.70 -10.18 -16.22
N ARG A 86 2.23 -9.92 -17.42
CA ARG A 86 1.49 -9.45 -18.59
C ARG A 86 0.74 -8.14 -18.33
N GLY A 87 1.46 -7.14 -17.82
CA GLY A 87 0.94 -5.80 -17.62
C GLY A 87 0.11 -5.61 -16.33
N ARG A 88 0.21 -6.52 -15.36
CA ARG A 88 -0.52 -6.42 -14.07
C ARG A 88 0.26 -5.73 -12.95
N PHE A 89 1.50 -5.32 -13.17
CA PHE A 89 2.35 -4.75 -12.14
C PHE A 89 2.04 -3.27 -11.87
N VAL A 90 2.13 -2.86 -10.61
CA VAL A 90 2.04 -1.46 -10.13
C VAL A 90 3.22 -1.21 -9.19
N LEU A 91 3.99 -0.16 -9.47
CA LEU A 91 5.14 0.20 -8.67
C LEU A 91 4.75 1.17 -7.56
N GLY A 92 4.61 0.67 -6.34
CA GLY A 92 4.44 1.52 -5.17
C GLY A 92 5.78 1.80 -4.50
N LEU A 93 6.09 3.08 -4.29
CA LEU A 93 7.36 3.57 -3.75
C LEU A 93 7.14 4.35 -2.45
N GLY A 94 8.15 4.32 -1.58
CA GLY A 94 8.16 5.12 -0.36
C GLY A 94 9.56 5.54 0.07
N ALA A 95 9.65 6.73 0.66
CA ALA A 95 10.90 7.29 1.18
C ALA A 95 11.35 6.61 2.49
N SER A 96 10.45 5.87 3.16
CA SER A 96 10.67 5.31 4.50
C SER A 96 10.96 6.39 5.56
N GLY A 97 11.62 6.01 6.64
CA GLY A 97 12.06 6.92 7.72
C GLY A 97 13.56 6.84 7.96
N PRO A 98 14.14 7.85 8.64
CA PRO A 98 15.60 7.93 8.83
C PRO A 98 16.17 6.68 9.51
N GLN A 99 15.47 6.07 10.46
CA GLN A 99 15.95 4.87 11.17
C GLN A 99 16.21 3.69 10.24
N VAL A 100 15.40 3.52 9.21
CA VAL A 100 15.54 2.44 8.22
C VAL A 100 16.52 2.85 7.13
N VAL A 101 16.42 4.08 6.63
CA VAL A 101 17.27 4.55 5.53
C VAL A 101 18.73 4.67 5.97
N GLU A 102 18.98 5.27 7.12
CA GLU A 102 20.34 5.45 7.64
C GLU A 102 20.82 4.21 8.39
N GLY A 103 19.97 3.61 9.22
CA GLY A 103 20.34 2.50 10.09
C GLY A 103 20.44 1.15 9.39
N TRP A 104 19.56 0.87 8.41
CA TRP A 104 19.53 -0.43 7.71
C TRP A 104 20.21 -0.38 6.34
N TYR A 105 19.92 0.66 5.56
CA TYR A 105 20.46 0.80 4.21
C TYR A 105 21.76 1.61 4.12
N GLY A 106 22.17 2.28 5.22
CA GLY A 106 23.39 3.09 5.25
C GLY A 106 23.36 4.27 4.26
N GLN A 107 22.17 4.79 3.94
CA GLN A 107 21.98 5.88 3.00
C GLN A 107 21.57 7.16 3.71
N PRO A 108 22.00 8.34 3.25
CA PRO A 108 21.60 9.60 3.87
C PRO A 108 20.10 9.87 3.68
N TYR A 109 19.42 10.33 4.75
CA TYR A 109 18.02 10.74 4.74
C TYR A 109 17.89 12.26 4.63
N GLN A 110 18.28 12.82 3.49
CA GLN A 110 18.23 14.27 3.26
C GLN A 110 17.18 14.62 2.19
N LYS A 111 16.42 15.71 2.43
CA LYS A 111 15.44 16.27 1.50
C LYS A 111 14.59 15.20 0.80
N PRO A 112 13.87 14.34 1.53
CA PRO A 112 13.22 13.14 0.97
C PRO A 112 12.25 13.45 -0.17
N LEU A 113 11.57 14.60 -0.17
CA LEU A 113 10.64 14.99 -1.24
C LEU A 113 11.36 15.27 -2.56
N ALA A 114 12.47 16.01 -2.52
CA ALA A 114 13.26 16.29 -3.72
C ALA A 114 13.89 15.00 -4.27
N ARG A 115 14.43 14.16 -3.37
CA ARG A 115 14.97 12.85 -3.74
C ARG A 115 13.91 11.94 -4.37
N THR A 116 12.67 11.95 -3.84
CA THR A 116 11.55 11.19 -4.40
C THR A 116 11.24 11.65 -5.83
N ARG A 117 11.24 12.95 -6.09
CA ARG A 117 11.00 13.49 -7.43
C ARG A 117 12.04 12.98 -8.43
N GLU A 118 13.33 13.15 -8.12
CA GLU A 118 14.42 12.68 -8.99
C GLU A 118 14.35 11.16 -9.21
N PHE A 119 14.05 10.40 -8.15
CA PHE A 119 13.90 8.94 -8.25
C PHE A 119 12.79 8.52 -9.21
N VAL A 120 11.62 9.14 -9.11
CA VAL A 120 10.46 8.87 -9.98
C VAL A 120 10.75 9.28 -11.42
N ASP A 121 11.37 10.44 -11.63
CA ASP A 121 11.73 10.92 -12.96
C ASP A 121 12.67 9.94 -13.66
N ILE A 122 13.72 9.47 -12.97
CA ILE A 122 14.67 8.49 -13.53
C ILE A 122 13.98 7.16 -13.81
N VAL A 123 13.13 6.66 -12.88
CA VAL A 123 12.39 5.41 -13.12
C VAL A 123 11.54 5.50 -14.37
N ARG A 124 10.85 6.62 -14.58
CA ARG A 124 10.04 6.85 -15.80
C ARG A 124 10.91 6.92 -17.06
N GLU A 125 12.03 7.63 -17.01
CA GLU A 125 12.96 7.73 -18.13
C GLU A 125 13.49 6.34 -18.55
N VAL A 126 13.87 5.50 -17.57
CA VAL A 126 14.31 4.13 -17.85
C VAL A 126 13.19 3.30 -18.50
N ILE A 127 11.95 3.40 -17.99
CA ILE A 127 10.80 2.65 -18.53
C ILE A 127 10.42 3.14 -19.92
N ALA A 128 10.40 4.45 -20.16
CA ALA A 128 10.09 5.04 -21.47
C ALA A 128 11.08 4.59 -22.54
N ARG A 129 12.34 4.36 -22.16
CA ARG A 129 13.38 3.83 -23.05
C ARG A 129 13.56 4.65 -24.35
N GLU A 130 13.35 5.93 -24.30
CA GLU A 130 13.50 6.80 -25.47
C GLU A 130 14.97 7.03 -25.82
N HIS A 131 15.77 7.34 -24.80
CA HIS A 131 17.21 7.66 -24.93
C HIS A 131 18.07 6.81 -23.97
N PRO A 132 19.40 6.76 -24.14
CA PRO A 132 20.30 6.36 -23.07
C PRO A 132 20.11 7.26 -21.84
N VAL A 133 19.96 6.67 -20.66
CA VAL A 133 19.62 7.38 -19.43
C VAL A 133 20.75 8.33 -19.03
N SER A 134 20.42 9.61 -18.93
CA SER A 134 21.33 10.68 -18.45
C SER A 134 20.55 11.60 -17.53
N TYR A 135 21.03 11.76 -16.30
CA TYR A 135 20.36 12.58 -15.29
C TYR A 135 21.38 13.36 -14.48
N ASP A 136 21.19 14.67 -14.36
CA ASP A 136 22.05 15.57 -13.57
C ASP A 136 21.21 16.25 -12.48
N GLY A 137 20.93 15.50 -11.41
CA GLY A 137 20.16 15.96 -10.26
C GLY A 137 21.01 16.28 -9.05
N SER A 138 20.34 16.68 -7.98
CA SER A 138 20.99 16.95 -6.70
C SER A 138 21.34 15.68 -5.91
N PHE A 139 20.61 14.58 -6.18
CA PHE A 139 20.74 13.31 -5.46
C PHE A 139 21.17 12.16 -6.35
N TYR A 140 20.94 12.27 -7.63
CA TYR A 140 21.29 11.25 -8.62
C TYR A 140 21.95 11.90 -9.82
N ARG A 141 23.14 11.42 -10.15
CA ARG A 141 23.90 11.83 -11.33
C ARG A 141 24.27 10.59 -12.13
N MET A 142 23.82 10.54 -13.37
CA MET A 142 24.03 9.38 -14.26
C MET A 142 24.27 9.83 -15.69
N PRO A 143 25.35 9.35 -16.38
CA PRO A 143 26.43 8.55 -15.78
C PRO A 143 27.15 9.28 -14.66
N LEU A 144 27.81 8.52 -13.77
CA LEU A 144 28.63 9.12 -12.70
C LEU A 144 29.69 10.03 -13.34
N PRO A 145 29.79 11.32 -12.93
CA PRO A 145 30.80 12.23 -13.46
C PRO A 145 32.22 11.69 -13.28
N ALA A 146 33.08 11.92 -14.26
CA ALA A 146 34.45 11.41 -14.22
C ALA A 146 35.31 12.01 -13.10
N ASP A 147 34.94 13.20 -12.61
CA ASP A 147 35.57 13.94 -11.50
C ASP A 147 34.99 13.60 -10.12
N GLU A 148 33.96 12.75 -10.07
CA GLU A 148 33.39 12.33 -8.78
C GLU A 148 34.37 11.44 -8.01
N PRO A 149 34.54 11.63 -6.69
CA PRO A 149 35.44 10.79 -5.89
C PRO A 149 35.17 9.29 -6.04
N GLY A 150 36.15 8.55 -6.49
CA GLY A 150 36.06 7.10 -6.73
C GLY A 150 35.55 6.71 -8.13
N ALA A 151 35.23 7.67 -9.00
CA ALA A 151 34.88 7.39 -10.38
C ALA A 151 36.09 6.93 -11.20
N THR A 152 35.88 5.99 -12.12
CA THR A 152 36.93 5.53 -13.07
C THR A 152 36.99 6.40 -14.32
N GLY A 153 36.02 7.28 -14.54
CA GLY A 153 35.84 8.04 -15.78
C GLY A 153 35.33 7.23 -16.98
N LEU A 154 35.01 5.93 -16.79
CA LEU A 154 34.57 5.04 -17.85
C LEU A 154 33.03 4.91 -17.95
N GLY A 155 32.31 5.58 -17.04
CA GLY A 155 30.85 5.58 -17.04
C GLY A 155 30.28 6.19 -18.32
N LYS A 156 29.27 5.55 -18.90
CA LYS A 156 28.53 6.05 -20.07
C LYS A 156 27.03 5.84 -19.88
N ALA A 157 26.24 6.72 -20.51
CA ALA A 157 24.80 6.56 -20.56
C ALA A 157 24.41 5.24 -21.23
N LEU A 158 23.54 4.47 -20.59
CA LEU A 158 23.06 3.18 -21.07
C LEU A 158 21.55 3.20 -21.28
N LYS A 159 21.07 2.39 -22.19
CA LYS A 159 19.66 2.19 -22.48
C LYS A 159 19.26 0.76 -22.09
N PRO A 160 18.11 0.53 -21.43
CA PRO A 160 17.67 -0.84 -21.11
C PRO A 160 17.64 -1.72 -22.35
N THR A 161 18.12 -2.96 -22.25
CA THR A 161 18.02 -3.94 -23.36
C THR A 161 16.58 -4.48 -23.49
N VAL A 162 15.89 -4.64 -22.36
CA VAL A 162 14.48 -5.03 -22.34
C VAL A 162 13.61 -3.86 -22.78
N HIS A 163 12.70 -4.12 -23.72
CA HIS A 163 11.67 -3.15 -24.10
C HIS A 163 10.51 -3.19 -23.09
N PRO A 164 9.83 -2.08 -22.79
CA PRO A 164 8.68 -2.10 -21.91
C PRO A 164 7.53 -2.95 -22.49
N PHE A 165 6.82 -3.69 -21.64
CA PHE A 165 5.64 -4.46 -22.06
C PHE A 165 4.48 -3.55 -22.45
N ARG A 166 4.37 -2.40 -21.79
CA ARG A 166 3.41 -1.32 -22.05
C ARG A 166 4.11 0.04 -21.89
N PRO A 167 3.59 1.12 -22.48
CA PRO A 167 4.25 2.43 -22.47
C PRO A 167 4.54 2.96 -21.06
N GLU A 168 3.65 2.69 -20.11
CA GLU A 168 3.76 3.16 -18.73
C GLU A 168 3.44 2.06 -17.72
N ILE A 169 4.22 2.00 -16.65
CA ILE A 169 3.91 1.22 -15.45
C ILE A 169 3.42 2.22 -14.41
N PRO A 170 2.20 2.06 -13.85
CA PRO A 170 1.69 2.99 -12.85
C PRO A 170 2.60 3.07 -11.63
N ILE A 171 2.89 4.29 -11.18
CA ILE A 171 3.67 4.57 -9.98
C ILE A 171 2.76 5.14 -8.90
N VAL A 172 2.74 4.49 -7.73
CA VAL A 172 2.00 4.94 -6.53
C VAL A 172 3.01 5.40 -5.48
N LEU A 173 2.79 6.55 -4.87
CA LEU A 173 3.63 7.03 -3.78
C LEU A 173 2.93 6.90 -2.42
N ALA A 174 3.59 6.24 -1.48
CA ALA A 174 3.13 6.25 -0.09
C ALA A 174 3.53 7.57 0.58
N ALA A 175 2.55 8.25 1.16
CA ALA A 175 2.74 9.54 1.79
C ALA A 175 1.79 9.77 2.96
N GLN A 176 2.32 10.35 4.06
CA GLN A 176 1.60 10.66 5.30
C GLN A 176 1.55 12.16 5.61
N GLY A 177 2.61 12.89 5.29
CA GLY A 177 2.66 14.32 5.55
C GLY A 177 2.04 15.15 4.42
N PRO A 178 1.46 16.33 4.72
CA PRO A 178 0.74 17.15 3.73
C PRO A 178 1.52 17.41 2.44
N LYS A 179 2.79 17.84 2.57
CA LYS A 179 3.65 18.13 1.41
C LYS A 179 3.94 16.88 0.57
N ASN A 180 4.02 15.69 1.20
CA ASN A 180 4.30 14.45 0.50
C ASN A 180 3.04 13.92 -0.21
N ILE A 181 1.86 14.10 0.40
CA ILE A 181 0.57 13.78 -0.24
C ILE A 181 0.37 14.63 -1.49
N ALA A 182 0.60 15.94 -1.40
CA ALA A 182 0.55 16.84 -2.56
C ALA A 182 1.59 16.45 -3.63
N LEU A 183 2.81 16.06 -3.24
CA LEU A 183 3.82 15.56 -4.17
C LEU A 183 3.34 14.29 -4.90
N ALA A 184 2.69 13.37 -4.21
CA ALA A 184 2.14 12.17 -4.85
C ALA A 184 1.13 12.52 -5.95
N ALA A 185 0.22 13.46 -5.69
CA ALA A 185 -0.73 13.95 -6.69
C ALA A 185 -0.04 14.68 -7.85
N GLU A 186 1.05 15.39 -7.59
CA GLU A 186 1.80 16.13 -8.60
C GLU A 186 2.54 15.20 -9.58
N ILE A 187 3.24 14.15 -9.09
CA ILE A 187 4.20 13.39 -9.91
C ILE A 187 3.87 11.91 -10.13
N ALA A 188 2.93 11.32 -9.37
CA ALA A 188 2.64 9.90 -9.44
C ALA A 188 1.26 9.61 -10.07
N ASP A 189 0.93 8.34 -10.26
CA ASP A 189 -0.34 7.88 -10.79
C ASP A 189 -1.30 7.43 -9.69
N GLY A 190 -0.83 7.47 -8.44
CA GLY A 190 -1.63 7.21 -7.25
C GLY A 190 -0.93 7.59 -5.96
N TRP A 191 -1.73 7.65 -4.91
CA TRP A 191 -1.32 7.86 -3.55
C TRP A 191 -1.72 6.68 -2.67
N MET A 192 -0.84 6.28 -1.74
CA MET A 192 -1.14 5.27 -0.73
C MET A 192 -1.02 5.89 0.66
N GLY A 193 -2.14 5.90 1.39
CA GLY A 193 -2.23 6.35 2.77
C GLY A 193 -2.30 5.20 3.77
N SER A 194 -1.83 5.45 5.00
CA SER A 194 -2.07 4.60 6.17
C SER A 194 -2.87 5.39 7.20
N PHE A 195 -3.61 4.71 8.06
CA PHE A 195 -4.46 5.37 9.06
C PHE A 195 -5.46 6.36 8.46
N TYR A 196 -6.03 5.98 7.33
CA TYR A 196 -7.10 6.75 6.70
C TYR A 196 -8.40 6.58 7.52
N ALA A 197 -9.10 7.69 7.73
CA ALA A 197 -10.41 7.70 8.35
C ALA A 197 -11.42 8.44 7.46
N PRO A 198 -12.61 7.88 7.16
CA PRO A 198 -13.59 8.53 6.28
C PRO A 198 -13.97 9.96 6.68
N ARG A 199 -13.99 10.27 7.98
CA ARG A 199 -14.29 11.64 8.46
C ARG A 199 -13.26 12.69 8.03
N LEU A 200 -12.04 12.28 7.66
CA LEU A 200 -10.95 13.16 7.21
C LEU A 200 -10.82 13.20 5.67
N ASP A 201 -11.76 12.61 4.95
CA ASP A 201 -11.73 12.54 3.48
C ASP A 201 -11.56 13.92 2.83
N GLY A 202 -12.27 14.94 3.35
CA GLY A 202 -12.15 16.32 2.87
C GLY A 202 -10.74 16.89 2.95
N GLU A 203 -10.03 16.64 4.06
CA GLU A 203 -8.64 17.10 4.23
C GLU A 203 -7.70 16.44 3.21
N PHE A 204 -7.87 15.14 2.96
CA PHE A 204 -7.07 14.44 1.95
C PHE A 204 -7.35 14.92 0.55
N ARG A 205 -8.62 15.25 0.22
CA ARG A 205 -8.99 15.85 -1.07
C ARG A 205 -8.25 17.18 -1.29
N GLU A 206 -8.30 18.08 -0.31
CA GLU A 206 -7.62 19.38 -0.39
C GLU A 206 -6.11 19.22 -0.63
N LEU A 207 -5.47 18.27 0.05
CA LEU A 207 -4.04 18.01 -0.11
C LEU A 207 -3.70 17.44 -1.49
N LEU A 208 -4.53 16.56 -2.03
CA LEU A 208 -4.35 16.01 -3.38
C LEU A 208 -4.62 17.09 -4.44
N ASP A 209 -5.65 17.91 -4.28
CA ASP A 209 -5.98 19.01 -5.19
C ASP A 209 -4.85 20.03 -5.29
N ALA A 210 -4.19 20.34 -4.16
CA ALA A 210 -3.01 21.19 -4.15
C ALA A 210 -1.83 20.60 -4.95
N GLY A 211 -1.76 19.28 -5.06
CA GLY A 211 -0.79 18.58 -5.91
C GLY A 211 -1.22 18.56 -7.37
N PHE A 212 -2.49 18.26 -7.65
CA PHE A 212 -3.04 18.27 -9.01
C PHE A 212 -2.89 19.61 -9.69
N ALA A 213 -3.05 20.71 -8.94
CA ALA A 213 -2.81 22.07 -9.46
C ALA A 213 -1.38 22.32 -9.96
N LYS A 214 -0.41 21.47 -9.58
CA LYS A 214 1.00 21.53 -10.01
C LYS A 214 1.36 20.43 -11.01
N ARG A 215 0.42 19.54 -11.32
CA ARG A 215 0.64 18.40 -12.18
C ARG A 215 0.84 18.88 -13.62
N ARG A 216 1.85 18.33 -14.29
CA ARG A 216 2.13 18.65 -15.70
C ARG A 216 1.05 18.05 -16.61
N GLU A 217 0.69 18.74 -17.69
CA GLU A 217 -0.34 18.30 -18.64
C GLU A 217 -0.01 16.96 -19.32
N GLU A 218 1.28 16.66 -19.50
CA GLU A 218 1.74 15.40 -20.11
C GLU A 218 1.47 14.18 -19.23
N ARG A 219 1.11 14.39 -17.96
CA ARG A 219 0.76 13.29 -17.04
C ARG A 219 -0.69 12.83 -17.23
N SER A 220 -0.94 11.58 -16.90
CA SER A 220 -2.31 11.04 -16.86
C SER A 220 -3.25 11.98 -16.12
N PRO A 221 -4.50 12.16 -16.62
CA PRO A 221 -5.46 13.04 -15.96
C PRO A 221 -5.69 12.67 -14.49
N ALA A 222 -6.03 13.64 -13.65
CA ALA A 222 -6.39 13.40 -12.26
C ALA A 222 -7.55 12.39 -12.10
N SER A 223 -8.42 12.28 -13.10
CA SER A 223 -9.52 11.29 -13.14
C SER A 223 -9.05 9.83 -13.18
N GLY A 224 -7.80 9.56 -13.59
CA GLY A 224 -7.18 8.22 -13.57
C GLY A 224 -6.35 7.96 -12.32
N PHE A 225 -6.23 8.92 -11.42
CA PHE A 225 -5.42 8.82 -10.22
C PHE A 225 -5.99 7.81 -9.23
N GLU A 226 -5.14 6.94 -8.68
CA GLU A 226 -5.55 5.90 -7.74
C GLU A 226 -5.28 6.33 -6.29
N ALA A 227 -6.34 6.50 -5.50
CA ALA A 227 -6.23 6.73 -4.06
C ALA A 227 -6.40 5.39 -3.33
N ILE A 228 -5.39 5.00 -2.57
CA ILE A 228 -5.28 3.70 -1.93
C ILE A 228 -5.13 3.90 -0.42
N ALA A 229 -5.85 3.12 0.38
CA ALA A 229 -5.59 3.04 1.82
C ALA A 229 -5.44 1.59 2.28
N THR A 230 -4.47 1.37 3.18
CA THR A 230 -4.39 0.11 3.93
C THR A 230 -5.35 0.19 5.11
N VAL A 231 -6.29 -0.75 5.15
CA VAL A 231 -7.35 -0.79 6.16
C VAL A 231 -7.33 -2.14 6.86
N PRO A 232 -7.05 -2.18 8.18
CA PRO A 232 -7.22 -3.39 8.96
C PRO A 232 -8.69 -3.83 8.98
N VAL A 233 -8.93 -5.11 8.72
CA VAL A 233 -10.29 -5.69 8.75
C VAL A 233 -10.28 -6.98 9.55
N PHE A 234 -11.04 -7.00 10.66
CA PHE A 234 -11.17 -8.20 11.49
C PHE A 234 -12.63 -8.46 11.86
N VAL A 235 -13.16 -9.53 11.29
CA VAL A 235 -14.54 -9.99 11.57
C VAL A 235 -14.51 -10.80 12.86
N ARG A 236 -15.10 -10.26 13.92
CA ARG A 236 -15.24 -10.87 15.25
C ARG A 236 -16.58 -10.51 15.82
N ASP A 237 -17.12 -11.31 16.73
CA ASP A 237 -18.39 -11.01 17.40
C ASP A 237 -18.26 -9.84 18.36
N ASP A 238 -17.10 -9.70 18.98
CA ASP A 238 -16.75 -8.61 19.90
C ASP A 238 -15.82 -7.59 19.22
N VAL A 239 -16.21 -6.31 19.29
CA VAL A 239 -15.46 -5.18 18.72
C VAL A 239 -14.14 -4.98 19.46
N GLU A 240 -14.14 -5.11 20.78
CA GLU A 240 -12.94 -4.93 21.61
C GLU A 240 -11.89 -6.02 21.29
N ALA A 241 -12.32 -7.28 21.21
CA ALA A 241 -11.47 -8.37 20.80
C ALA A 241 -10.92 -8.21 19.37
N ALA A 242 -11.67 -7.56 18.48
CA ALA A 242 -11.17 -7.21 17.15
C ALA A 242 -10.16 -6.06 17.20
N ALA A 243 -10.38 -5.05 18.04
CA ALA A 243 -9.47 -3.93 18.24
C ALA A 243 -8.13 -4.39 18.82
N ASP A 244 -8.13 -5.36 19.74
CA ASP A 244 -6.91 -5.95 20.33
C ASP A 244 -5.96 -6.58 19.29
N LEU A 245 -6.48 -7.04 18.16
CA LEU A 245 -5.65 -7.54 17.06
C LEU A 245 -4.91 -6.44 16.31
N ILE A 246 -5.37 -5.19 16.42
CA ILE A 246 -4.85 -4.03 15.69
C ILE A 246 -3.99 -3.14 16.60
N ARG A 247 -4.28 -3.05 17.88
CA ARG A 247 -3.55 -2.23 18.84
C ARG A 247 -2.02 -2.38 18.77
N PRO A 248 -1.44 -3.60 18.69
CA PRO A 248 0.01 -3.76 18.55
C PRO A 248 0.56 -3.13 17.26
N TYR A 249 -0.21 -3.14 16.18
CA TYR A 249 0.16 -2.49 14.93
C TYR A 249 0.19 -0.96 15.09
N VAL A 250 -0.85 -0.36 15.67
CA VAL A 250 -0.89 1.09 15.96
C VAL A 250 0.25 1.49 16.89
N ALA A 251 0.47 0.74 17.97
CA ALA A 251 1.54 1.01 18.93
C ALA A 251 2.94 0.92 18.29
N LEU A 252 3.17 -0.04 17.39
CA LEU A 252 4.42 -0.13 16.62
C LEU A 252 4.64 1.13 15.77
N TYR A 253 3.63 1.59 15.06
CA TYR A 253 3.75 2.75 14.18
C TYR A 253 3.85 4.06 14.95
N ALA A 254 3.07 4.22 16.01
CA ALA A 254 3.14 5.41 16.88
C ALA A 254 4.42 5.47 17.71
N GLY A 255 4.90 4.32 18.23
CA GLY A 255 6.03 4.25 19.14
C GLY A 255 7.36 3.84 18.52
N GLY A 256 7.35 2.89 17.56
CA GLY A 256 8.56 2.20 17.09
C GLY A 256 9.03 2.56 15.70
N MET A 257 8.17 3.11 14.83
CA MET A 257 8.50 3.39 13.42
C MET A 257 8.98 4.81 13.16
N GLY A 258 9.58 5.46 14.17
CA GLY A 258 10.15 6.80 14.06
C GLY A 258 10.83 7.23 15.34
N ALA A 259 11.78 8.18 15.26
CA ALA A 259 12.40 8.79 16.42
C ALA A 259 11.38 9.67 17.17
N LYS A 260 11.61 9.88 18.48
CA LYS A 260 10.83 10.86 19.26
C LYS A 260 10.94 12.24 18.59
N GLY A 261 9.82 12.84 18.24
CA GLY A 261 9.76 14.12 17.50
C GLY A 261 9.85 14.03 15.96
N ALA A 262 10.16 12.86 15.37
CA ALA A 262 10.27 12.65 13.93
C ALA A 262 9.53 11.40 13.45
N ASN A 263 8.41 11.07 14.07
CA ASN A 263 7.55 9.95 13.68
C ASN A 263 6.34 10.46 12.87
N PHE A 264 6.39 10.29 11.56
CA PHE A 264 5.33 10.74 10.64
C PHE A 264 3.99 10.03 10.87
N HIS A 265 4.02 8.77 11.28
CA HIS A 265 2.81 8.00 11.57
C HIS A 265 2.12 8.53 12.83
N LYS A 266 2.90 8.75 13.90
CA LYS A 266 2.38 9.38 15.11
C LYS A 266 1.77 10.76 14.82
N GLN A 267 2.50 11.60 14.08
CA GLN A 267 2.00 12.93 13.69
C GLN A 267 0.69 12.87 12.90
N SER A 268 0.46 11.82 12.12
CA SER A 268 -0.81 11.58 11.45
C SER A 268 -1.93 11.31 12.46
N LEU A 269 -1.68 10.43 13.43
CA LEU A 269 -2.63 10.10 14.50
C LEU A 269 -2.87 11.30 15.45
N ASP A 270 -1.84 12.12 15.70
CA ASP A 270 -1.96 13.36 16.48
C ASP A 270 -2.94 14.35 15.80
N ARG A 271 -2.85 14.50 14.47
CA ARG A 271 -3.80 15.34 13.68
C ARG A 271 -5.22 14.80 13.70
N MET A 272 -5.40 13.50 13.90
CA MET A 272 -6.72 12.90 14.11
C MET A 272 -7.34 13.23 15.46
N GLY A 273 -6.62 13.92 16.34
CA GLY A 273 -7.09 14.29 17.69
C GLY A 273 -6.66 13.36 18.81
N TYR A 274 -5.79 12.38 18.52
CA TYR A 274 -5.34 11.39 19.51
C TYR A 274 -3.96 11.67 20.10
N LYS A 275 -3.52 12.93 20.09
CA LYS A 275 -2.16 13.31 20.49
C LYS A 275 -1.78 12.81 21.89
N GLU A 276 -2.63 13.02 22.90
CA GLU A 276 -2.36 12.63 24.29
C GLU A 276 -2.18 11.11 24.41
N ALA A 277 -3.10 10.34 23.84
CA ALA A 277 -2.99 8.88 23.83
C ALA A 277 -1.74 8.40 23.07
N MET A 278 -1.40 9.04 21.96
CA MET A 278 -0.22 8.67 21.17
C MET A 278 1.10 9.09 21.81
N ASP A 279 1.12 10.12 22.66
CA ASP A 279 2.26 10.47 23.50
C ASP A 279 2.51 9.37 24.54
N GLU A 280 1.47 8.91 25.23
CA GLU A 280 1.54 7.79 26.18
C GLU A 280 2.01 6.49 25.49
N VAL A 281 1.39 6.14 24.35
CA VAL A 281 1.77 4.96 23.56
C VAL A 281 3.25 5.02 23.16
N GLN A 282 3.75 6.16 22.72
CA GLN A 282 5.14 6.32 22.32
C GLN A 282 6.08 6.18 23.52
N ASP A 283 5.78 6.80 24.65
CA ASP A 283 6.61 6.73 25.85
C ASP A 283 6.67 5.30 26.41
N LEU A 284 5.57 4.60 26.47
CA LEU A 284 5.51 3.20 26.88
C LEU A 284 6.29 2.29 25.94
N TYR A 285 6.13 2.50 24.63
CA TYR A 285 6.80 1.70 23.61
C TYR A 285 8.33 1.86 23.67
N LEU A 286 8.81 3.09 23.76
CA LEU A 286 10.24 3.43 23.87
C LEU A 286 10.85 2.95 25.20
N ALA A 287 10.06 2.85 26.27
CA ALA A 287 10.45 2.22 27.52
C ALA A 287 10.50 0.69 27.46
N GLY A 288 10.22 0.06 26.29
CA GLY A 288 10.19 -1.38 26.11
C GLY A 288 8.88 -2.05 26.56
N ARG A 289 7.91 -1.30 27.08
CA ARG A 289 6.62 -1.77 27.59
C ARG A 289 5.60 -1.90 26.43
N LYS A 290 5.93 -2.75 25.45
CA LYS A 290 5.17 -2.84 24.20
C LYS A 290 3.71 -3.30 24.37
N GLU A 291 3.46 -4.19 25.32
CA GLU A 291 2.11 -4.66 25.62
C GLU A 291 1.26 -3.56 26.29
N ASP A 292 1.87 -2.78 27.20
CA ASP A 292 1.19 -1.62 27.79
C ASP A 292 0.92 -0.54 26.76
N ALA A 293 1.88 -0.27 25.87
CA ALA A 293 1.70 0.63 24.75
C ALA A 293 0.53 0.21 23.84
N ALA A 294 0.39 -1.09 23.57
CA ALA A 294 -0.75 -1.59 22.80
C ALA A 294 -2.07 -1.38 23.56
N ARG A 295 -2.12 -1.66 24.87
CA ARG A 295 -3.32 -1.43 25.70
C ARG A 295 -3.72 0.06 25.80
N ALA A 296 -2.76 0.98 25.70
CA ALA A 296 -3.02 2.42 25.72
C ALA A 296 -3.64 2.96 24.43
N VAL A 297 -3.69 2.18 23.34
CA VAL A 297 -4.34 2.59 22.10
C VAL A 297 -5.86 2.58 22.26
N PRO A 298 -6.55 3.73 22.08
CA PRO A 298 -8.01 3.80 22.22
C PRO A 298 -8.75 2.95 21.19
N THR A 299 -9.85 2.31 21.60
CA THR A 299 -10.75 1.55 20.70
C THR A 299 -11.34 2.46 19.62
N GLU A 300 -11.70 3.68 19.99
CA GLU A 300 -12.26 4.69 19.09
C GLU A 300 -11.31 5.00 17.93
N LEU A 301 -10.01 5.16 18.21
CA LEU A 301 -9.00 5.34 17.16
C LEU A 301 -8.94 4.14 16.22
N VAL A 302 -8.90 2.93 16.80
CA VAL A 302 -8.86 1.70 15.99
C VAL A 302 -10.10 1.61 15.12
N ASP A 303 -11.26 1.92 15.66
CA ASP A 303 -12.53 1.87 14.94
C ASP A 303 -12.63 2.91 13.82
N GLU A 304 -11.99 4.06 13.95
CA GLU A 304 -11.94 5.06 12.89
C GLU A 304 -11.13 4.62 11.67
N VAL A 305 -10.01 3.94 11.90
CA VAL A 305 -9.05 3.56 10.84
C VAL A 305 -9.19 2.12 10.34
N ALA A 306 -10.18 1.38 10.86
CA ALA A 306 -10.37 -0.03 10.59
C ALA A 306 -11.85 -0.40 10.42
N LEU A 307 -12.08 -1.60 9.90
CA LEU A 307 -13.39 -2.24 9.85
C LEU A 307 -13.39 -3.45 10.78
N ILE A 308 -13.94 -3.30 11.97
CA ILE A 308 -13.90 -4.29 13.05
C ILE A 308 -15.29 -4.63 13.60
N GLY A 309 -15.43 -5.85 14.14
CA GLY A 309 -16.64 -6.35 14.79
C GLY A 309 -17.39 -7.36 13.93
N PRO A 310 -18.70 -7.60 14.25
CA PRO A 310 -19.54 -8.53 13.50
C PRO A 310 -19.69 -8.13 12.01
N ALA A 311 -19.84 -9.11 11.13
CA ALA A 311 -19.98 -8.89 9.70
C ALA A 311 -21.12 -7.91 9.33
N LYS A 312 -22.23 -7.91 10.11
CA LYS A 312 -23.32 -6.95 9.94
C LYS A 312 -22.85 -5.52 10.18
N ARG A 313 -22.11 -5.25 11.27
CA ARG A 313 -21.55 -3.95 11.60
C ARG A 313 -20.57 -3.47 10.51
N ILE A 314 -19.69 -4.35 10.08
CA ILE A 314 -18.72 -4.05 9.00
C ILE A 314 -19.46 -3.66 7.72
N ARG A 315 -20.53 -4.38 7.34
CA ARG A 315 -21.35 -4.05 6.16
C ARG A 315 -22.00 -2.67 6.27
N GLU A 316 -22.52 -2.31 7.41
CA GLU A 316 -23.14 -1.00 7.66
C GLU A 316 -22.10 0.13 7.58
N ARG A 317 -20.91 -0.09 8.12
CA ARG A 317 -19.83 0.90 8.10
C ARG A 317 -19.12 1.01 6.76
N PHE A 318 -19.12 -0.03 5.95
CA PHE A 318 -18.45 -0.07 4.66
C PHE A 318 -18.96 1.00 3.69
N ALA A 319 -20.24 1.36 3.75
CA ALA A 319 -20.81 2.42 2.94
C ALA A 319 -20.10 3.77 3.12
N ALA A 320 -19.75 4.14 4.37
CA ALA A 320 -19.01 5.37 4.64
C ALA A 320 -17.59 5.39 4.01
N TRP A 321 -17.00 4.22 3.79
CA TRP A 321 -15.72 4.11 3.08
C TRP A 321 -15.88 4.21 1.56
N GLU A 322 -17.00 3.73 1.02
CA GLU A 322 -17.28 3.86 -0.41
C GLU A 322 -17.55 5.30 -0.85
N ASP A 323 -18.10 6.12 0.04
CA ASP A 323 -18.39 7.55 -0.19
C ASP A 323 -17.15 8.45 -0.14
N THR A 324 -15.95 7.87 0.03
CA THR A 324 -14.68 8.60 0.10
C THR A 324 -14.00 8.73 -1.27
N LEU A 325 -12.88 9.45 -1.28
CA LEU A 325 -11.98 9.54 -2.45
C LEU A 325 -11.27 8.22 -2.79
N LEU A 326 -11.31 7.23 -1.90
CA LEU A 326 -10.60 5.99 -2.10
C LEU A 326 -11.13 5.21 -3.29
N THR A 327 -10.23 4.85 -4.20
CA THR A 327 -10.50 3.97 -5.33
C THR A 327 -10.24 2.51 -4.99
N THR A 328 -9.30 2.26 -4.07
CA THR A 328 -8.87 0.92 -3.67
C THR A 328 -8.65 0.84 -2.15
N MET A 329 -9.28 -0.13 -1.53
CA MET A 329 -9.04 -0.53 -0.13
C MET A 329 -8.12 -1.75 -0.10
N LEU A 330 -6.96 -1.63 0.52
CA LEU A 330 -6.05 -2.74 0.78
C LEU A 330 -6.33 -3.34 2.14
N VAL A 331 -6.95 -4.47 2.15
CA VAL A 331 -7.35 -5.17 3.37
C VAL A 331 -6.13 -5.82 4.02
N GLN A 332 -5.92 -5.50 5.29
CA GLN A 332 -4.97 -6.18 6.15
C GLN A 332 -5.74 -6.96 7.22
N GLY A 333 -5.77 -8.28 7.11
CA GLY A 333 -6.56 -9.12 7.99
C GLY A 333 -6.32 -10.61 7.75
N ASP A 334 -7.02 -11.43 8.51
CA ASP A 334 -7.00 -12.89 8.30
C ASP A 334 -7.80 -13.26 7.03
N PRO A 335 -7.59 -14.50 6.51
CA PRO A 335 -8.24 -14.94 5.26
C PRO A 335 -9.76 -14.84 5.27
N SER A 336 -10.40 -15.09 6.42
CA SER A 336 -11.86 -15.01 6.53
C SER A 336 -12.38 -13.57 6.46
N SER A 337 -11.68 -12.65 7.08
CA SER A 337 -12.00 -11.21 7.05
C SER A 337 -11.83 -10.65 5.63
N VAL A 338 -10.77 -11.04 4.92
CA VAL A 338 -10.56 -10.65 3.51
C VAL A 338 -11.70 -11.12 2.61
N LEU A 339 -12.13 -12.37 2.74
CA LEU A 339 -13.23 -12.91 1.94
C LEU A 339 -14.56 -12.24 2.28
N THR A 340 -14.80 -11.93 3.55
CA THR A 340 -16.02 -11.26 3.99
C THR A 340 -16.13 -9.86 3.38
N ILE A 341 -15.06 -9.04 3.45
CA ILE A 341 -15.09 -7.69 2.90
C ILE A 341 -15.20 -7.70 1.36
N LEU A 342 -14.56 -8.66 0.70
CA LEU A 342 -14.69 -8.85 -0.75
C LEU A 342 -16.14 -9.14 -1.14
N SER A 343 -16.83 -10.02 -0.38
CA SER A 343 -18.26 -10.30 -0.59
C SER A 343 -19.14 -9.07 -0.37
N ILE A 344 -18.89 -8.32 0.70
CA ILE A 344 -19.62 -7.08 1.01
C ILE A 344 -19.46 -6.06 -0.13
N ALA A 345 -18.25 -5.81 -0.60
CA ALA A 345 -17.98 -4.89 -1.70
C ALA A 345 -18.69 -5.32 -3.01
N GLN A 346 -18.73 -6.62 -3.29
CA GLN A 346 -19.43 -7.15 -4.47
C GLN A 346 -20.94 -7.02 -4.35
N GLU A 347 -21.52 -7.20 -3.16
CA GLU A 347 -22.95 -6.98 -2.91
C GLU A 347 -23.33 -5.52 -3.10
N HIS A 348 -22.51 -4.57 -2.63
CA HIS A 348 -22.73 -3.14 -2.83
C HIS A 348 -22.65 -2.77 -4.31
N ALA A 349 -21.60 -3.18 -5.01
CA ALA A 349 -21.45 -2.93 -6.45
C ALA A 349 -22.61 -3.53 -7.27
N ALA A 350 -23.19 -4.66 -6.85
CA ALA A 350 -24.35 -5.26 -7.51
C ALA A 350 -25.64 -4.47 -7.27
N ARG A 351 -25.81 -3.85 -6.10
CA ARG A 351 -26.98 -2.98 -5.80
C ARG A 351 -26.94 -1.72 -6.66
N ASP A 352 -25.77 -1.07 -6.75
CA ASP A 352 -25.58 0.13 -7.56
C ASP A 352 -25.80 -0.15 -9.05
N ALA A 353 -25.33 -1.29 -9.55
CA ALA A 353 -25.57 -1.74 -10.91
C ALA A 353 -27.04 -2.09 -11.17
N GLY A 354 -27.75 -2.64 -10.18
CA GLY A 354 -29.19 -3.01 -10.27
C GLY A 354 -30.13 -1.80 -10.28
N SER A 355 -29.70 -0.66 -9.77
CA SER A 355 -30.41 0.62 -9.85
C SER A 355 -30.34 1.27 -11.24
N SER A 356 -29.43 0.79 -12.12
CA SER A 356 -29.29 1.24 -13.51
C SER A 356 -30.07 0.32 -14.48
N PRO A 357 -30.87 0.86 -15.43
CA PRO A 357 -31.72 0.06 -16.35
C PRO A 357 -30.97 -0.91 -17.28
N ARG A 358 -29.64 -0.77 -17.41
CA ARG A 358 -28.79 -1.60 -18.30
C ARG A 358 -28.28 -2.92 -17.72
N ALA A 359 -28.34 -3.13 -16.40
CA ALA A 359 -27.61 -4.21 -15.70
C ALA A 359 -28.39 -5.54 -15.51
N ARG A 360 -29.66 -5.62 -15.88
CA ARG A 360 -30.50 -6.84 -15.66
C ARG A 360 -30.06 -8.08 -16.47
N ARG A 361 -29.10 -7.96 -17.40
CA ARG A 361 -28.71 -9.08 -18.30
C ARG A 361 -27.47 -9.89 -17.83
N THR A 362 -26.67 -9.42 -16.91
CA THR A 362 -25.42 -10.08 -16.47
C THR A 362 -25.47 -10.71 -15.07
N ALA A 363 -26.58 -10.57 -14.34
CA ALA A 363 -26.71 -11.04 -12.96
C ALA A 363 -26.83 -12.58 -12.80
N ARG A 364 -27.04 -13.34 -13.89
CA ARG A 364 -27.29 -14.80 -13.83
C ARG A 364 -26.04 -15.66 -13.61
N THR A 365 -24.81 -15.13 -13.76
CA THR A 365 -23.56 -15.88 -13.66
C THR A 365 -22.88 -15.77 -12.29
N ARG A 366 -23.38 -14.96 -11.35
CA ARG A 366 -22.72 -14.66 -10.06
C ARG A 366 -23.19 -15.48 -8.85
N SER A 367 -24.12 -16.40 -9.01
CA SER A 367 -24.61 -17.29 -7.93
C SER A 367 -23.56 -18.35 -7.45
N VAL A 368 -22.38 -18.39 -8.06
CA VAL A 368 -21.36 -19.43 -7.76
C VAL A 368 -20.50 -19.06 -6.54
N ALA A 369 -20.33 -17.75 -6.25
CA ALA A 369 -19.50 -17.29 -5.14
C ALA A 369 -20.06 -17.70 -3.75
N GLY A 370 -21.37 -17.70 -3.58
CA GLY A 370 -22.01 -18.10 -2.32
C GLY A 370 -21.81 -19.58 -1.95
N ARG A 371 -21.60 -20.44 -2.94
CA ARG A 371 -21.36 -21.87 -2.70
C ARG A 371 -19.88 -22.19 -2.40
N ALA A 372 -18.93 -21.38 -2.86
CA ALA A 372 -17.52 -21.53 -2.58
C ALA A 372 -17.17 -21.14 -1.13
N LEU A 373 -17.87 -20.15 -0.56
CA LEU A 373 -17.72 -19.74 0.84
C LEU A 373 -18.12 -20.83 1.84
N ALA A 374 -19.14 -21.65 1.51
CA ALA A 374 -19.58 -22.76 2.35
C ALA A 374 -18.56 -23.94 2.40
N ALA A 375 -17.70 -24.06 1.39
CA ALA A 375 -16.70 -25.13 1.29
C ALA A 375 -15.39 -24.82 2.02
N LEU A 376 -15.18 -23.57 2.48
CA LEU A 376 -13.98 -23.12 3.19
C LEU A 376 -14.20 -22.92 4.70
N ALA A 377 -15.40 -23.22 5.21
CA ALA A 377 -15.63 -23.24 6.65
C ALA A 377 -14.75 -24.32 7.30
N PRO A 378 -14.06 -24.04 8.41
CA PRO A 378 -13.23 -25.03 9.08
C PRO A 378 -14.10 -26.19 9.54
N SER A 379 -13.80 -27.39 9.05
CA SER A 379 -14.37 -28.64 9.57
C SER A 379 -14.07 -28.71 11.06
N LYS A 380 -15.11 -28.87 11.89
CA LYS A 380 -14.98 -29.17 13.33
C LYS A 380 -14.06 -30.38 13.45
N VAL A 381 -12.91 -30.19 14.07
CA VAL A 381 -12.03 -31.32 14.47
C VAL A 381 -12.79 -32.09 15.55
N PRO A 382 -13.03 -33.39 15.39
CA PRO A 382 -13.53 -34.22 16.49
C PRO A 382 -12.47 -34.31 17.59
N GLY A 383 -12.91 -34.18 18.84
CA GLY A 383 -12.08 -34.11 20.02
C GLY A 383 -11.05 -35.25 20.13
N ALA A 384 -9.83 -34.86 20.48
CA ALA A 384 -8.83 -35.74 21.00
C ALA A 384 -9.10 -36.00 22.49
N ARG A 385 -9.26 -37.27 22.84
CA ARG A 385 -9.05 -37.77 24.19
C ARG A 385 -7.56 -37.96 24.44
#